data_05a9403a06d889c4a7ac86e440deb165
#
_entry.id   05a9403a06d889c4a7ac86e440deb165
#
_cell.length_a   1.000
_cell.length_b   1.000
_cell.length_c   1.000
_cell.angle_alpha   90.00
_cell.angle_beta   90.00
_cell.angle_gamma   90.00
#
_symmetry.space_group_name_H-M   'P 1'
#
loop_
_entity.id
_entity.type
_entity.pdbx_description
1 polymer ?
#
loop_
_entity_poly.entity_id
_entity_poly.type
_entity_poly.pdbx_seq_one_letter_code
_entity_poly.pdbx_strand_id
1 'polypeptide(L)'
;MKNLLTDIAGVRVGHAHDAKLASGATAIVFDQPAVAAIDVRGGGPGTREDALLDPASTVERVDAIALSGGSAFGIEAGGGIQAWLAEQGRGFRIREALIPIVPGAILFDLLNGGDKAWGRFAPYRDLGYAAAVAAGTEFALGSVGAGFGATTATFKGGLGSASAVTDNGVKVAAIIAVNAIGSATVGDGPWFWAAPFEVNGEFGGRGLPDKFTDDMLRMRIKGGVAATERENTTIGVLVTDAVLTKPQAKRLAMIAHTGFARAIYPVHAPTDGDVLFAAATCAKPIDPIVGMTELGMVAANVVARAIARGVHSATALPFPGAQPAWKDQFGQQRNGGQGAG
;
A
#
# COMPACT_ATOMS: atom_id res chain seq x y z
N MET A 1 13.34 -7.14 -13.72
CA MET A 1 12.22 -6.43 -13.09
C MET A 1 12.80 -5.47 -12.05
N LYS A 2 12.16 -4.31 -11.86
CA LYS A 2 12.57 -3.27 -10.90
C LYS A 2 12.11 -3.58 -9.46
N ASN A 3 11.27 -4.60 -9.32
CA ASN A 3 10.58 -4.95 -8.07
C ASN A 3 9.66 -3.82 -7.57
N LEU A 4 8.95 -3.20 -8.51
CA LEU A 4 8.01 -2.09 -8.33
C LEU A 4 6.67 -2.40 -9.00
N LEU A 5 5.60 -1.69 -8.60
CA LEU A 5 4.28 -1.79 -9.22
C LEU A 5 4.33 -1.56 -10.73
N THR A 6 5.21 -0.70 -11.17
CA THR A 6 5.44 -0.31 -12.57
C THR A 6 6.16 -1.37 -13.42
N ASP A 7 6.47 -2.54 -12.88
CA ASP A 7 6.84 -3.71 -13.67
C ASP A 7 5.66 -4.25 -14.51
N ILE A 8 4.44 -3.84 -14.15
CA ILE A 8 3.25 -4.04 -14.97
C ILE A 8 3.18 -2.91 -16.01
N ALA A 9 3.22 -3.28 -17.28
CA ALA A 9 3.13 -2.31 -18.36
C ALA A 9 1.81 -1.54 -18.34
N GLY A 10 1.86 -0.23 -18.62
CA GLY A 10 0.70 0.63 -18.60
C GLY A 10 0.31 1.13 -17.22
N VAL A 11 1.18 0.94 -16.21
CA VAL A 11 0.99 1.46 -14.85
C VAL A 11 2.04 2.52 -14.54
N ARG A 12 1.60 3.66 -14.02
CA ARG A 12 2.44 4.76 -13.52
C ARG A 12 2.12 5.05 -12.08
N VAL A 13 3.12 5.43 -11.30
CA VAL A 13 2.96 5.80 -9.88
C VAL A 13 3.62 7.14 -9.63
N GLY A 14 2.91 8.03 -8.94
CA GLY A 14 3.46 9.30 -8.49
C GLY A 14 3.10 9.60 -7.05
N HIS A 15 3.94 10.40 -6.41
CA HIS A 15 3.82 10.77 -5.01
C HIS A 15 3.87 12.29 -4.84
N ALA A 16 3.06 12.78 -3.91
CA ALA A 16 3.24 14.11 -3.33
C ALA A 16 3.06 14.01 -1.82
N HIS A 17 3.87 14.76 -1.08
CA HIS A 17 3.77 14.84 0.38
C HIS A 17 4.23 16.21 0.86
N ASP A 18 3.74 16.60 2.02
CA ASP A 18 4.12 17.83 2.71
C ASP A 18 4.76 17.46 4.05
N ALA A 19 6.04 17.84 4.21
CA ALA A 19 6.82 17.52 5.39
C ALA A 19 6.30 18.23 6.65
N LYS A 20 5.77 19.46 6.50
CA LYS A 20 5.16 20.22 7.61
C LYS A 20 3.85 19.57 8.04
N LEU A 21 3.02 19.18 7.09
CA LEU A 21 1.79 18.42 7.32
C LEU A 21 2.08 17.01 7.86
N ALA A 22 3.24 16.42 7.56
CA ALA A 22 3.57 15.03 7.80
C ALA A 22 2.55 14.05 7.21
N SER A 23 2.10 14.30 5.99
CA SER A 23 1.14 13.48 5.27
C SER A 23 1.35 13.60 3.76
N GLY A 24 0.68 12.75 2.97
CA GLY A 24 0.81 12.79 1.53
C GLY A 24 -0.18 11.90 0.78
N ALA A 25 -0.10 11.94 -0.54
CA ALA A 25 -0.93 11.17 -1.45
C ALA A 25 -0.08 10.43 -2.51
N THR A 26 -0.58 9.30 -2.97
CA THR A 26 -0.02 8.48 -4.04
C THR A 26 -1.08 8.25 -5.10
N ALA A 27 -0.75 8.58 -6.35
CA ALA A 27 -1.57 8.28 -7.51
C ALA A 27 -1.05 7.03 -8.23
N ILE A 28 -1.91 6.05 -8.44
CA ILE A 28 -1.68 4.92 -9.33
C ILE A 28 -2.51 5.17 -10.58
N VAL A 29 -1.86 5.50 -11.69
CA VAL A 29 -2.49 5.89 -12.95
C VAL A 29 -2.32 4.78 -13.97
N PHE A 30 -3.40 4.40 -14.65
CA PHE A 30 -3.36 3.41 -15.72
C PHE A 30 -3.32 4.11 -17.07
N ASP A 31 -2.41 3.73 -17.98
CA ASP A 31 -2.34 4.30 -19.34
C ASP A 31 -3.63 4.01 -20.14
N GLN A 32 -4.25 2.86 -19.90
CA GLN A 32 -5.60 2.49 -20.35
C GLN A 32 -6.43 2.08 -19.14
N PRO A 33 -7.74 2.37 -19.09
CA PRO A 33 -8.56 1.99 -17.94
C PRO A 33 -8.46 0.50 -17.61
N ALA A 34 -8.22 0.18 -16.33
CA ALA A 34 -8.02 -1.17 -15.82
C ALA A 34 -9.30 -1.74 -15.20
N VAL A 35 -9.53 -3.04 -15.35
CA VAL A 35 -10.55 -3.74 -14.55
C VAL A 35 -10.13 -3.67 -13.08
N ALA A 36 -11.05 -3.31 -12.18
CA ALA A 36 -10.72 -3.17 -10.76
C ALA A 36 -11.81 -3.69 -9.83
N ALA A 37 -11.37 -4.11 -8.66
CA ALA A 37 -12.22 -4.52 -7.53
C ALA A 37 -11.53 -4.18 -6.21
N ILE A 38 -12.26 -4.30 -5.09
CA ILE A 38 -11.80 -3.96 -3.75
C ILE A 38 -12.13 -5.10 -2.77
N ASP A 39 -11.25 -5.35 -1.79
CA ASP A 39 -11.54 -6.15 -0.62
C ASP A 39 -11.26 -5.33 0.65
N VAL A 40 -12.23 -5.27 1.55
CA VAL A 40 -12.17 -4.52 2.81
C VAL A 40 -12.21 -5.53 3.95
N ARG A 41 -11.20 -5.48 4.84
CA ARG A 41 -11.09 -6.40 5.99
C ARG A 41 -11.01 -5.71 7.33
N GLY A 42 -10.59 -4.46 7.36
CA GLY A 42 -10.62 -3.65 8.57
C GLY A 42 -12.05 -3.25 8.95
N GLY A 43 -12.29 -3.03 10.25
CA GLY A 43 -13.62 -2.64 10.76
C GLY A 43 -13.95 -1.14 10.62
N GLY A 44 -12.96 -0.29 10.23
CA GLY A 44 -13.11 1.16 10.09
C GLY A 44 -12.53 1.74 8.79
N PRO A 45 -12.92 1.23 7.60
CA PRO A 45 -12.36 1.70 6.34
C PRO A 45 -12.77 3.13 6.00
N GLY A 46 -11.88 3.84 5.28
CA GLY A 46 -12.19 5.10 4.63
C GLY A 46 -11.93 4.96 3.13
N THR A 47 -12.98 4.99 2.32
CA THR A 47 -12.92 4.72 0.89
C THR A 47 -13.68 5.75 0.07
N ARG A 48 -13.31 5.87 -1.20
CA ARG A 48 -13.97 6.67 -2.23
C ARG A 48 -14.41 5.76 -3.38
N GLU A 49 -15.64 5.90 -3.82
CA GLU A 49 -16.22 5.18 -4.98
C GLU A 49 -16.10 3.65 -4.92
N ASP A 50 -16.02 3.07 -3.71
CA ASP A 50 -15.88 1.63 -3.50
C ASP A 50 -17.12 0.84 -3.96
N ALA A 51 -18.35 1.38 -3.80
CA ALA A 51 -19.56 0.77 -4.29
C ALA A 51 -19.55 0.54 -5.82
N LEU A 52 -18.86 1.41 -6.57
CA LEU A 52 -18.68 1.25 -8.01
C LEU A 52 -17.85 0.01 -8.36
N LEU A 53 -16.99 -0.45 -7.45
CA LEU A 53 -16.13 -1.63 -7.63
C LEU A 53 -16.83 -2.96 -7.31
N ASP A 54 -18.08 -2.92 -6.84
CA ASP A 54 -18.87 -4.14 -6.67
C ASP A 54 -19.03 -4.87 -8.00
N PRO A 55 -18.85 -6.21 -8.06
CA PRO A 55 -19.01 -7.00 -9.28
C PRO A 55 -20.35 -6.82 -10.00
N ALA A 56 -21.42 -6.44 -9.29
CA ALA A 56 -22.74 -6.19 -9.88
C ALA A 56 -22.89 -4.79 -10.49
N SER A 57 -21.94 -3.85 -10.23
CA SER A 57 -21.99 -2.49 -10.76
C SER A 57 -21.55 -2.43 -12.23
N THR A 58 -22.17 -1.53 -13.01
CA THR A 58 -22.02 -1.45 -14.47
C THR A 58 -20.63 -0.97 -14.93
N VAL A 59 -19.99 -0.07 -14.17
CA VAL A 59 -18.67 0.47 -14.53
C VAL A 59 -17.61 -0.59 -14.20
N GLU A 60 -16.95 -1.12 -15.24
CA GLU A 60 -16.00 -2.23 -15.09
C GLU A 60 -14.56 -1.77 -14.89
N ARG A 61 -14.22 -0.54 -15.29
CA ARG A 61 -12.83 -0.08 -15.37
C ARG A 61 -12.66 1.26 -14.68
N VAL A 62 -11.45 1.47 -14.18
CA VAL A 62 -11.02 2.70 -13.50
C VAL A 62 -9.83 3.32 -14.22
N ASP A 63 -9.70 4.65 -14.18
CA ASP A 63 -8.61 5.40 -14.80
C ASP A 63 -7.38 5.51 -13.88
N ALA A 64 -7.62 5.56 -12.57
CA ALA A 64 -6.58 5.61 -11.55
C ALA A 64 -7.12 5.10 -10.20
N ILE A 65 -6.22 4.88 -9.23
CA ILE A 65 -6.56 4.60 -7.83
C ILE A 65 -5.76 5.57 -6.94
N ALA A 66 -6.43 6.17 -5.96
CA ALA A 66 -5.84 7.08 -4.99
C ALA A 66 -5.53 6.37 -3.67
N LEU A 67 -4.32 6.52 -3.15
CA LEU A 67 -3.99 6.21 -1.75
C LEU A 67 -3.57 7.51 -1.06
N SER A 68 -4.06 7.77 0.15
CA SER A 68 -3.77 9.04 0.84
C SER A 68 -3.66 8.87 2.35
N GLY A 69 -2.88 9.72 3.00
CA GLY A 69 -3.02 10.02 4.42
C GLY A 69 -4.24 10.89 4.70
N GLY A 70 -4.35 11.43 5.91
CA GLY A 70 -5.34 12.45 6.27
C GLY A 70 -6.71 11.94 6.70
N SER A 71 -6.87 10.62 6.92
CA SER A 71 -8.17 10.07 7.28
C SER A 71 -9.26 10.51 6.30
N ALA A 72 -10.47 10.78 6.75
CA ALA A 72 -11.60 11.21 5.90
C ALA A 72 -11.29 12.45 5.04
N PHE A 73 -10.42 13.36 5.50
CA PHE A 73 -9.99 14.51 4.69
C PHE A 73 -9.15 14.09 3.46
N GLY A 74 -8.40 13.00 3.58
CA GLY A 74 -7.57 12.46 2.50
C GLY A 74 -8.35 11.90 1.30
N ILE A 75 -9.65 11.65 1.45
CA ILE A 75 -10.55 11.22 0.35
C ILE A 75 -10.52 12.22 -0.81
N GLU A 76 -10.28 13.51 -0.53
CA GLU A 76 -10.16 14.57 -1.53
C GLU A 76 -8.99 14.37 -2.51
N ALA A 77 -7.96 13.56 -2.17
CA ALA A 77 -6.85 13.27 -3.09
C ALA A 77 -7.34 12.63 -4.40
N GLY A 78 -8.36 11.77 -4.34
CA GLY A 78 -9.00 11.21 -5.52
C GLY A 78 -9.59 12.29 -6.45
N GLY A 79 -10.15 13.37 -5.88
CA GLY A 79 -10.65 14.52 -6.65
C GLY A 79 -9.54 15.30 -7.36
N GLY A 80 -8.35 15.40 -6.76
CA GLY A 80 -7.18 15.99 -7.40
C GLY A 80 -6.67 15.18 -8.60
N ILE A 81 -6.56 13.85 -8.43
CA ILE A 81 -6.19 12.93 -9.53
C ILE A 81 -7.24 12.99 -10.65
N GLN A 82 -8.53 13.04 -10.29
CA GLN A 82 -9.63 13.15 -11.22
C GLN A 82 -9.54 14.43 -12.05
N ALA A 83 -9.21 15.58 -11.43
CA ALA A 83 -9.03 16.85 -12.12
C ALA A 83 -7.90 16.78 -13.15
N TRP A 84 -6.74 16.23 -12.76
CA TRP A 84 -5.61 16.04 -13.68
C TRP A 84 -5.97 15.13 -14.87
N LEU A 85 -6.67 14.03 -14.66
CA LEU A 85 -7.12 13.14 -15.73
C LEU A 85 -8.10 13.84 -16.68
N ALA A 86 -9.01 14.65 -16.16
CA ALA A 86 -9.95 15.43 -16.96
C ALA A 86 -9.23 16.44 -17.88
N GLU A 87 -8.18 17.12 -17.39
CA GLU A 87 -7.32 17.98 -18.19
C GLU A 87 -6.60 17.25 -19.33
N GLN A 88 -6.30 15.95 -19.12
CA GLN A 88 -5.72 15.08 -20.15
C GLN A 88 -6.76 14.52 -21.13
N GLY A 89 -8.04 14.92 -21.02
CA GLY A 89 -9.12 14.40 -21.84
C GLY A 89 -9.42 12.91 -21.62
N ARG A 90 -9.19 12.41 -20.41
CA ARG A 90 -9.36 11.00 -20.02
C ARG A 90 -10.58 10.83 -19.15
N GLY A 91 -11.21 9.66 -19.23
CA GLY A 91 -12.35 9.30 -18.39
C GLY A 91 -13.38 8.42 -19.08
N PHE A 92 -14.34 7.94 -18.31
CA PHE A 92 -15.51 7.23 -18.78
C PHE A 92 -16.42 8.18 -19.56
N ARG A 93 -16.76 7.81 -20.80
CA ARG A 93 -17.52 8.68 -21.70
C ARG A 93 -19.02 8.45 -21.55
N ILE A 94 -19.76 9.53 -21.28
CA ILE A 94 -21.23 9.57 -21.37
C ILE A 94 -21.57 10.74 -22.31
N ARG A 95 -21.97 10.43 -23.54
CA ARG A 95 -22.17 11.42 -24.60
C ARG A 95 -20.93 12.32 -24.79
N GLU A 96 -21.05 13.62 -24.55
CA GLU A 96 -19.95 14.60 -24.63
C GLU A 96 -19.11 14.66 -23.35
N ALA A 97 -19.63 14.18 -22.22
CA ALA A 97 -18.96 14.25 -20.94
C ALA A 97 -17.91 13.13 -20.79
N LEU A 98 -16.74 13.51 -20.28
CA LEU A 98 -15.69 12.58 -19.84
C LEU A 98 -15.58 12.67 -18.31
N ILE A 99 -15.76 11.54 -17.64
CA ILE A 99 -15.79 11.47 -16.18
C ILE A 99 -14.70 10.48 -15.76
N PRO A 100 -13.51 10.97 -15.30
CA PRO A 100 -12.48 10.06 -14.81
C PRO A 100 -12.96 9.30 -13.55
N ILE A 101 -12.77 8.00 -13.55
CA ILE A 101 -13.16 7.13 -12.45
C ILE A 101 -11.91 6.88 -11.57
N VAL A 102 -11.95 7.41 -10.34
CA VAL A 102 -10.80 7.39 -9.42
C VAL A 102 -11.24 6.95 -8.03
N PRO A 103 -11.42 5.64 -7.80
CA PRO A 103 -11.62 5.12 -6.45
C PRO A 103 -10.36 5.32 -5.61
N GLY A 104 -10.50 5.23 -4.29
CA GLY A 104 -9.37 5.41 -3.40
C GLY A 104 -9.62 4.93 -1.99
N ALA A 105 -8.53 4.87 -1.21
CA ALA A 105 -8.56 4.59 0.22
C ALA A 105 -7.60 5.52 0.98
N ILE A 106 -7.90 5.73 2.25
CA ILE A 106 -7.13 6.59 3.14
C ILE A 106 -6.59 5.83 4.34
N LEU A 107 -5.52 6.34 4.91
CA LEU A 107 -5.02 5.94 6.21
C LEU A 107 -5.07 7.11 7.20
N PHE A 108 -5.06 6.80 8.49
CA PHE A 108 -5.08 7.79 9.55
C PHE A 108 -3.64 8.15 9.97
N ASP A 109 -3.22 9.39 9.71
CA ASP A 109 -1.91 9.94 10.11
C ASP A 109 -2.03 11.34 10.73
N LEU A 110 -3.20 11.67 11.31
CA LEU A 110 -3.47 13.01 11.83
C LEU A 110 -2.74 13.32 13.15
N LEU A 111 -2.37 12.30 13.93
CA LEU A 111 -1.75 12.43 15.26
C LEU A 111 -0.23 12.11 15.26
N ASN A 112 0.43 12.24 14.12
CA ASN A 112 1.85 11.87 13.94
C ASN A 112 2.86 13.00 14.16
N GLY A 113 2.44 14.13 14.76
CA GLY A 113 3.31 15.28 15.08
C GLY A 113 3.40 16.36 14.00
N GLY A 114 2.80 16.18 12.81
CA GLY A 114 2.75 17.22 11.77
C GLY A 114 1.69 18.30 12.05
N ASP A 115 1.85 19.46 11.42
CA ASP A 115 0.92 20.58 11.51
C ASP A 115 -0.35 20.32 10.68
N LYS A 116 -1.48 20.13 11.33
CA LYS A 116 -2.80 19.91 10.71
C LYS A 116 -3.67 21.18 10.70
N ALA A 117 -3.11 22.35 11.00
CA ALA A 117 -3.82 23.63 11.01
C ALA A 117 -3.98 24.23 9.59
N TRP A 118 -4.56 23.49 8.67
CA TRP A 118 -4.73 23.88 7.26
C TRP A 118 -5.90 24.84 6.99
N GLY A 119 -6.68 25.25 7.99
CA GLY A 119 -7.82 26.15 7.81
C GLY A 119 -9.08 25.45 7.27
N ARG A 120 -9.78 26.09 6.32
CA ARG A 120 -11.09 25.60 5.83
C ARG A 120 -11.00 24.30 5.03
N PHE A 121 -10.00 24.17 4.16
CA PHE A 121 -9.86 23.05 3.24
C PHE A 121 -8.53 22.35 3.48
N ALA A 122 -8.60 21.03 3.68
CA ALA A 122 -7.42 20.19 3.80
C ALA A 122 -6.69 20.07 2.43
N PRO A 123 -5.34 20.03 2.39
CA PRO A 123 -4.57 20.15 1.14
C PRO A 123 -4.53 18.86 0.30
N TYR A 124 -5.32 17.86 0.63
CA TYR A 124 -5.22 16.54 -0.02
C TYR A 124 -5.63 16.51 -1.48
N ARG A 125 -6.53 17.42 -1.93
CA ARG A 125 -6.86 17.58 -3.35
C ARG A 125 -5.64 18.03 -4.15
N ASP A 126 -4.90 19.01 -3.66
CA ASP A 126 -3.69 19.51 -4.30
C ASP A 126 -2.57 18.47 -4.27
N LEU A 127 -2.43 17.72 -3.17
CA LEU A 127 -1.49 16.61 -3.07
C LEU A 127 -1.84 15.48 -4.07
N GLY A 128 -3.11 15.16 -4.23
CA GLY A 128 -3.57 14.18 -5.22
C GLY A 128 -3.26 14.60 -6.65
N TYR A 129 -3.53 15.87 -6.99
CA TYR A 129 -3.20 16.46 -8.30
C TYR A 129 -1.68 16.41 -8.56
N ALA A 130 -0.88 16.88 -7.61
CA ALA A 130 0.58 16.87 -7.72
C ALA A 130 1.16 15.43 -7.83
N ALA A 131 0.58 14.46 -7.12
CA ALA A 131 0.95 13.07 -7.25
C ALA A 131 0.64 12.52 -8.66
N ALA A 132 -0.50 12.89 -9.26
CA ALA A 132 -0.83 12.51 -10.64
C ALA A 132 0.12 13.13 -11.67
N VAL A 133 0.49 14.40 -11.50
CA VAL A 133 1.50 15.09 -12.35
C VAL A 133 2.86 14.38 -12.27
N ALA A 134 3.25 13.90 -11.09
CA ALA A 134 4.52 13.22 -10.86
C ALA A 134 4.53 11.73 -11.30
N ALA A 135 3.43 11.21 -11.84
CA ALA A 135 3.30 9.79 -12.16
C ALA A 135 4.25 9.33 -13.26
N GLY A 136 5.11 8.39 -12.93
CA GLY A 136 6.13 7.81 -13.80
C GLY A 136 6.32 6.31 -13.59
N THR A 137 7.34 5.74 -14.25
CA THR A 137 7.69 4.32 -14.13
C THR A 137 8.76 4.04 -13.07
N GLU A 138 9.34 5.07 -12.48
CA GLU A 138 10.25 5.03 -11.33
C GLU A 138 9.63 5.83 -10.18
N PHE A 139 9.70 5.29 -8.98
CA PHE A 139 9.20 5.96 -7.78
C PHE A 139 9.96 5.49 -6.53
N ALA A 140 10.00 6.33 -5.51
CA ALA A 140 10.64 6.05 -4.24
C ALA A 140 9.75 5.18 -3.32
N LEU A 141 10.38 4.50 -2.35
CA LEU A 141 9.72 3.75 -1.27
C LEU A 141 10.02 4.39 0.09
N GLY A 142 9.31 3.94 1.12
CA GLY A 142 9.50 4.40 2.49
C GLY A 142 8.63 5.61 2.85
N SER A 143 9.24 6.64 3.41
CA SER A 143 8.54 7.85 3.86
C SER A 143 8.22 8.80 2.70
N VAL A 144 7.31 8.38 1.82
CA VAL A 144 6.86 9.12 0.63
C VAL A 144 5.37 8.95 0.39
N GLY A 145 4.74 9.90 -0.29
CA GLY A 145 3.34 9.83 -0.69
C GLY A 145 2.40 9.45 0.46
N ALA A 146 1.46 8.54 0.22
CA ALA A 146 0.54 8.04 1.25
C ALA A 146 1.23 7.38 2.45
N GLY A 147 2.48 6.89 2.29
CA GLY A 147 3.29 6.31 3.37
C GLY A 147 4.07 7.35 4.20
N PHE A 148 4.04 8.64 3.82
CA PHE A 148 4.89 9.65 4.46
C PHE A 148 4.62 9.77 5.96
N GLY A 149 3.36 9.89 6.37
CA GLY A 149 2.94 10.03 7.77
C GLY A 149 2.70 8.72 8.50
N ALA A 150 2.78 7.58 7.81
CA ALA A 150 2.38 6.26 8.32
C ALA A 150 3.30 5.73 9.43
N THR A 151 2.72 4.98 10.39
CA THR A 151 3.42 4.34 11.51
C THR A 151 2.87 2.93 11.75
N THR A 152 3.63 2.07 12.45
CA THR A 152 3.17 0.76 12.94
C THR A 152 3.24 0.72 14.47
N ALA A 153 2.96 -0.42 15.09
CA ALA A 153 3.07 -0.56 16.54
C ALA A 153 4.51 -0.34 17.06
N THR A 154 5.52 -0.67 16.27
CA THR A 154 6.93 -0.65 16.70
C THR A 154 7.79 0.37 15.97
N PHE A 155 7.62 0.50 14.65
CA PHE A 155 8.46 1.32 13.80
C PHE A 155 7.66 2.27 12.92
N LYS A 156 8.37 3.26 12.36
CA LYS A 156 7.84 4.10 11.28
C LYS A 156 7.34 3.20 10.16
N GLY A 157 6.09 3.41 9.77
CA GLY A 157 5.51 2.81 8.58
C GLY A 157 6.01 3.49 7.31
N GLY A 158 5.49 3.10 6.16
CA GLY A 158 5.91 3.68 4.90
C GLY A 158 5.21 3.07 3.70
N LEU A 159 5.59 3.53 2.51
CA LEU A 159 5.11 2.99 1.25
C LEU A 159 6.09 1.94 0.75
N GLY A 160 5.60 0.72 0.48
CA GLY A 160 6.42 -0.34 -0.11
C GLY A 160 5.81 -0.88 -1.38
N SER A 161 6.64 -1.47 -2.21
CA SER A 161 6.23 -2.12 -3.45
C SER A 161 7.07 -3.36 -3.70
N ALA A 162 6.46 -4.37 -4.32
CA ALA A 162 7.14 -5.59 -4.76
C ALA A 162 6.45 -6.14 -6.00
N SER A 163 7.16 -6.97 -6.76
CA SER A 163 6.63 -7.63 -7.95
C SER A 163 7.14 -9.06 -8.08
N ALA A 164 6.41 -9.88 -8.83
CA ALA A 164 6.79 -11.24 -9.19
C ALA A 164 6.19 -11.63 -10.54
N VAL A 165 6.64 -12.76 -11.06
CA VAL A 165 6.13 -13.40 -12.26
C VAL A 165 5.73 -14.83 -11.88
N THR A 166 4.56 -15.29 -12.33
CA THR A 166 4.12 -16.68 -12.21
C THR A 166 4.87 -17.57 -13.20
N ASP A 167 4.82 -18.88 -13.03
CA ASP A 167 5.45 -19.84 -13.94
C ASP A 167 4.94 -19.68 -15.39
N ASN A 168 3.68 -19.28 -15.55
CA ASN A 168 3.06 -18.99 -16.84
C ASN A 168 3.41 -17.58 -17.40
N GLY A 169 4.33 -16.85 -16.74
CA GLY A 169 4.82 -15.56 -17.19
C GLY A 169 3.85 -14.39 -16.94
N VAL A 170 2.77 -14.58 -16.19
CA VAL A 170 1.87 -13.51 -15.75
C VAL A 170 2.58 -12.69 -14.67
N LYS A 171 2.58 -11.39 -14.81
CA LYS A 171 3.15 -10.48 -13.82
C LYS A 171 2.12 -10.06 -12.78
N VAL A 172 2.57 -9.92 -11.55
CA VAL A 172 1.79 -9.35 -10.45
C VAL A 172 2.68 -8.46 -9.60
N ALA A 173 2.17 -7.32 -9.18
CA ALA A 173 2.90 -6.36 -8.37
C ALA A 173 1.95 -5.65 -7.39
N ALA A 174 2.48 -5.23 -6.26
CA ALA A 174 1.73 -4.51 -5.24
C ALA A 174 2.44 -3.23 -4.79
N ILE A 175 1.64 -2.25 -4.37
CA ILE A 175 2.07 -1.07 -3.63
C ILE A 175 1.21 -0.94 -2.38
N ILE A 176 1.84 -0.82 -1.20
CA ILE A 176 1.16 -0.82 0.09
C ILE A 176 1.65 0.36 0.94
N ALA A 177 0.74 1.17 1.43
CA ALA A 177 1.01 2.18 2.46
C ALA A 177 0.70 1.56 3.84
N VAL A 178 1.74 1.36 4.64
CA VAL A 178 1.71 0.56 5.87
C VAL A 178 1.55 1.48 7.08
N ASN A 179 0.33 1.57 7.60
CA ASN A 179 0.00 2.32 8.83
C ASN A 179 -0.74 1.40 9.83
N ALA A 180 -0.19 0.22 10.05
CA ALA A 180 -0.84 -0.89 10.72
C ALA A 180 -1.06 -0.68 12.22
N ILE A 181 -2.12 -1.30 12.76
CA ILE A 181 -2.32 -1.42 14.21
C ILE A 181 -1.22 -2.26 14.85
N GLY A 182 -0.85 -3.37 14.19
CA GLY A 182 0.17 -4.29 14.64
C GLY A 182 1.57 -3.92 14.17
N SER A 183 2.48 -4.85 14.35
CA SER A 183 3.88 -4.74 13.95
C SER A 183 4.17 -5.54 12.68
N ALA A 184 5.02 -5.01 11.80
CA ALA A 184 5.56 -5.75 10.68
C ALA A 184 6.78 -6.62 11.09
N THR A 185 7.30 -6.42 12.31
CA THR A 185 8.43 -7.19 12.85
C THR A 185 8.02 -8.13 13.97
N VAL A 186 8.82 -9.17 14.18
CA VAL A 186 8.65 -10.13 15.28
C VAL A 186 9.11 -9.45 16.56
N GLY A 187 8.17 -9.17 17.45
CA GLY A 187 8.47 -8.41 18.67
C GLY A 187 9.06 -7.04 18.33
N ASP A 188 10.01 -6.60 19.14
CA ASP A 188 10.80 -5.38 18.94
C ASP A 188 12.13 -5.66 18.20
N GLY A 189 12.25 -6.86 17.61
CA GLY A 189 13.46 -7.33 16.96
C GLY A 189 13.57 -6.92 15.47
N PRO A 190 14.69 -7.32 14.85
CA PRO A 190 14.98 -6.96 13.45
C PRO A 190 14.27 -7.84 12.41
N TRP A 191 13.61 -8.90 12.80
CA TRP A 191 13.01 -9.90 11.91
C TRP A 191 11.65 -9.47 11.43
N PHE A 192 11.43 -9.49 10.12
CA PHE A 192 10.10 -9.25 9.54
C PHE A 192 9.26 -10.55 9.53
N TRP A 193 7.95 -10.45 9.82
CA TRP A 193 7.03 -11.57 9.69
C TRP A 193 7.02 -12.13 8.26
N ALA A 194 7.23 -11.26 7.26
CA ALA A 194 7.30 -11.63 5.85
C ALA A 194 8.60 -12.34 5.44
N ALA A 195 9.55 -12.59 6.34
CA ALA A 195 10.87 -13.17 6.04
C ALA A 195 10.83 -14.44 5.17
N PRO A 196 9.86 -15.40 5.33
CA PRO A 196 9.77 -16.57 4.46
C PRO A 196 9.57 -16.27 2.97
N PHE A 197 9.15 -15.05 2.63
CA PHE A 197 8.86 -14.61 1.27
C PHE A 197 9.91 -13.64 0.70
N GLU A 198 10.93 -13.31 1.48
CA GLU A 198 11.98 -12.37 1.09
C GLU A 198 12.76 -12.85 -0.13
N VAL A 199 13.00 -11.95 -1.06
CA VAL A 199 13.79 -12.22 -2.27
C VAL A 199 15.04 -11.33 -2.27
N ASN A 200 16.21 -11.94 -2.38
CA ASN A 200 17.52 -11.24 -2.49
C ASN A 200 17.80 -10.24 -1.35
N GLY A 201 17.31 -10.48 -0.15
CA GLY A 201 17.57 -9.62 1.01
C GLY A 201 16.94 -8.22 0.91
N GLU A 202 15.83 -8.07 0.20
CA GLU A 202 15.17 -6.79 -0.15
C GLU A 202 14.65 -6.01 1.05
N PHE A 203 14.56 -6.64 2.22
CA PHE A 203 14.25 -5.99 3.51
C PHE A 203 15.15 -6.48 4.66
N GLY A 204 16.42 -6.77 4.35
CA GLY A 204 17.48 -6.96 5.33
C GLY A 204 18.09 -8.34 5.40
N GLY A 205 17.45 -9.38 4.84
CA GLY A 205 17.99 -10.74 4.72
C GLY A 205 18.24 -11.43 6.07
N ARG A 206 17.45 -11.10 7.12
CA ARG A 206 17.70 -11.59 8.49
C ARG A 206 16.96 -12.88 8.83
N GLY A 207 16.10 -13.37 7.95
CA GLY A 207 15.27 -14.55 8.20
C GLY A 207 14.28 -14.34 9.35
N LEU A 208 13.95 -15.44 10.03
CA LEU A 208 13.16 -15.46 11.27
C LEU A 208 14.10 -15.73 12.47
N PRO A 209 13.68 -15.42 13.71
CA PRO A 209 14.45 -15.80 14.90
C PRO A 209 14.58 -17.32 15.01
N ASP A 210 15.73 -17.81 15.49
CA ASP A 210 15.96 -19.26 15.70
C ASP A 210 14.94 -19.91 16.66
N LYS A 211 14.47 -19.13 17.61
CA LYS A 211 13.43 -19.55 18.56
C LYS A 211 12.46 -18.38 18.81
N PHE A 212 11.17 -18.69 18.80
CA PHE A 212 10.14 -17.75 19.24
C PHE A 212 10.00 -17.81 20.76
N THR A 213 9.92 -16.66 21.42
CA THR A 213 9.59 -16.52 22.84
C THR A 213 8.16 -16.01 22.99
N ASP A 214 7.55 -16.23 24.15
CA ASP A 214 6.21 -15.72 24.46
C ASP A 214 6.14 -14.19 24.31
N ASP A 215 7.20 -13.48 24.65
CA ASP A 215 7.28 -12.03 24.49
C ASP A 215 7.24 -11.61 23.02
N MET A 216 7.89 -12.32 22.11
CA MET A 216 7.85 -12.05 20.66
C MET A 216 6.44 -12.21 20.08
N LEU A 217 5.63 -13.10 20.66
CA LEU A 217 4.25 -13.36 20.25
C LEU A 217 3.21 -12.54 21.03
N ARG A 218 3.65 -11.71 21.99
CA ARG A 218 2.75 -10.83 22.73
C ARG A 218 2.12 -9.82 21.80
N MET A 219 0.85 -9.55 21.99
CA MET A 219 0.12 -8.53 21.23
C MET A 219 0.76 -7.14 21.43
N ARG A 220 1.24 -6.56 20.34
CA ARG A 220 1.71 -5.16 20.25
C ARG A 220 0.78 -4.38 19.34
N ILE A 221 0.20 -3.33 19.88
CA ILE A 221 -0.71 -2.45 19.13
C ILE A 221 -0.28 -1.00 19.28
N LYS A 222 -0.49 -0.22 18.23
CA LYS A 222 -0.19 1.22 18.20
C LYS A 222 -0.95 1.95 19.30
N GLY A 223 -0.29 2.81 20.05
CA GLY A 223 -0.87 3.53 21.18
C GLY A 223 -1.03 2.70 22.47
N GLY A 224 -0.71 1.40 22.44
CA GLY A 224 -0.86 0.49 23.58
C GLY A 224 -2.28 -0.01 23.80
N VAL A 225 -2.46 -0.89 24.79
CA VAL A 225 -3.76 -1.57 25.07
C VAL A 225 -4.88 -0.61 25.49
N ALA A 226 -4.54 0.59 25.94
CA ALA A 226 -5.50 1.62 26.33
C ALA A 226 -5.98 2.50 25.17
N ALA A 227 -5.41 2.34 23.96
CA ALA A 227 -5.82 3.14 22.81
C ALA A 227 -7.23 2.73 22.36
N THR A 228 -8.19 3.63 22.57
CA THR A 228 -9.59 3.48 22.12
C THR A 228 -9.85 4.13 20.78
N GLU A 229 -8.84 4.81 20.20
CA GLU A 229 -8.98 5.64 19.00
C GLU A 229 -8.59 4.88 17.72
N ARG A 230 -9.28 5.22 16.63
CA ARG A 230 -9.11 4.59 15.30
C ARG A 230 -7.94 5.20 14.56
N GLU A 231 -6.73 4.75 14.83
CA GLU A 231 -5.51 5.35 14.27
C GLU A 231 -4.79 4.50 13.22
N ASN A 232 -5.43 3.40 12.75
CA ASN A 232 -4.72 2.33 12.05
C ASN A 232 -5.39 2.02 10.72
N THR A 233 -4.60 1.82 9.69
CA THR A 233 -5.12 1.44 8.37
C THR A 233 -3.97 1.09 7.46
N THR A 234 -3.93 -0.12 6.93
CA THR A 234 -3.02 -0.48 5.84
C THR A 234 -3.81 -0.55 4.54
N ILE A 235 -3.40 0.26 3.57
CA ILE A 235 -4.08 0.37 2.28
C ILE A 235 -3.16 0.03 1.13
N GLY A 236 -3.68 -0.60 0.09
CA GLY A 236 -2.83 -0.98 -1.02
C GLY A 236 -3.55 -1.24 -2.33
N VAL A 237 -2.73 -1.34 -3.38
CA VAL A 237 -3.15 -1.70 -4.73
C VAL A 237 -2.29 -2.85 -5.22
N LEU A 238 -2.94 -3.92 -5.65
CA LEU A 238 -2.35 -5.02 -6.39
C LEU A 238 -2.69 -4.85 -7.88
N VAL A 239 -1.73 -5.01 -8.77
CA VAL A 239 -1.96 -4.98 -10.21
C VAL A 239 -1.38 -6.22 -10.87
N THR A 240 -2.08 -6.75 -11.86
CA THR A 240 -1.63 -7.86 -12.71
C THR A 240 -1.85 -7.54 -14.18
N ASP A 241 -1.05 -8.17 -15.05
CA ASP A 241 -1.28 -8.15 -16.50
C ASP A 241 -2.21 -9.27 -16.98
N ALA A 242 -2.75 -10.11 -16.05
CA ALA A 242 -3.74 -11.14 -16.38
C ALA A 242 -5.04 -10.55 -16.94
N VAL A 243 -5.67 -11.26 -17.87
CA VAL A 243 -7.04 -10.97 -18.32
C VAL A 243 -8.00 -11.47 -17.24
N LEU A 244 -8.62 -10.54 -16.54
CA LEU A 244 -9.58 -10.82 -15.46
C LEU A 244 -10.92 -10.13 -15.72
N THR A 245 -12.00 -10.82 -15.38
CA THR A 245 -13.31 -10.19 -15.16
C THR A 245 -13.32 -9.49 -13.79
N LYS A 246 -14.28 -8.61 -13.57
CA LYS A 246 -14.46 -7.91 -12.29
C LYS A 246 -14.66 -8.86 -11.09
N PRO A 247 -15.49 -9.94 -11.19
CA PRO A 247 -15.56 -10.98 -10.16
C PRO A 247 -14.22 -11.68 -9.87
N GLN A 248 -13.43 -11.95 -10.92
CA GLN A 248 -12.10 -12.55 -10.75
C GLN A 248 -11.12 -11.58 -10.09
N ALA A 249 -11.15 -10.29 -10.44
CA ALA A 249 -10.38 -9.26 -9.74
C ALA A 249 -10.77 -9.16 -8.25
N LYS A 250 -12.07 -9.25 -7.92
CA LYS A 250 -12.56 -9.33 -6.54
C LYS A 250 -11.99 -10.55 -5.82
N ARG A 251 -12.03 -11.74 -6.46
CA ARG A 251 -11.46 -12.94 -5.87
C ARG A 251 -9.96 -12.81 -5.66
N LEU A 252 -9.23 -12.20 -6.61
CA LEU A 252 -7.80 -11.96 -6.49
C LEU A 252 -7.49 -11.02 -5.31
N ALA A 253 -8.25 -9.92 -5.12
CA ALA A 253 -8.12 -9.04 -3.97
C ALA A 253 -8.28 -9.80 -2.65
N MET A 254 -9.30 -10.65 -2.54
CA MET A 254 -9.57 -11.47 -1.34
C MET A 254 -8.42 -12.44 -1.02
N ILE A 255 -7.86 -13.12 -2.03
CA ILE A 255 -6.74 -14.04 -1.84
C ILE A 255 -5.48 -13.26 -1.46
N ALA A 256 -5.15 -12.21 -2.21
CA ALA A 256 -3.96 -11.40 -1.99
C ALA A 256 -3.95 -10.70 -0.62
N HIS A 257 -5.13 -10.34 -0.09
CA HIS A 257 -5.28 -9.74 1.23
C HIS A 257 -4.76 -10.65 2.37
N THR A 258 -4.69 -11.97 2.16
CA THR A 258 -4.03 -12.88 3.11
C THR A 258 -2.54 -12.57 3.31
N GLY A 259 -1.92 -11.83 2.38
CA GLY A 259 -0.55 -11.31 2.50
C GLY A 259 -0.37 -10.35 3.67
N PHE A 260 -1.42 -9.63 4.07
CA PHE A 260 -1.39 -8.79 5.28
C PHE A 260 -1.11 -9.63 6.53
N ALA A 261 -1.81 -10.75 6.71
CA ALA A 261 -1.60 -11.65 7.84
C ALA A 261 -0.24 -12.38 7.82
N ARG A 262 0.46 -12.39 6.68
CA ARG A 262 1.83 -12.90 6.55
C ARG A 262 2.90 -11.88 6.95
N ALA A 263 2.51 -10.62 7.12
CA ALA A 263 3.46 -9.51 7.29
C ALA A 263 3.14 -8.57 8.45
N ILE A 264 1.97 -8.67 9.07
CA ILE A 264 1.51 -7.80 10.17
C ILE A 264 0.88 -8.65 11.26
N TYR A 265 1.24 -8.37 12.51
CA TYR A 265 0.68 -9.07 13.69
C TYR A 265 0.46 -8.09 14.85
N PRO A 266 -0.79 -8.01 15.41
CA PRO A 266 -2.06 -8.46 14.85
C PRO A 266 -2.49 -7.64 13.62
N VAL A 267 -3.50 -8.11 12.87
CA VAL A 267 -4.00 -7.48 11.65
C VAL A 267 -5.54 -7.52 11.61
N HIS A 268 -6.16 -6.66 10.82
CA HIS A 268 -7.61 -6.61 10.60
C HIS A 268 -8.42 -6.43 11.90
N ALA A 269 -7.89 -5.62 12.82
CA ALA A 269 -8.59 -5.33 14.06
C ALA A 269 -9.90 -4.53 13.80
N PRO A 270 -10.85 -4.52 14.75
CA PRO A 270 -12.08 -3.74 14.62
C PRO A 270 -11.87 -2.24 14.34
N THR A 271 -10.71 -1.71 14.75
CA THR A 271 -10.32 -0.31 14.54
C THR A 271 -9.41 -0.09 13.33
N ASP A 272 -8.98 -1.16 12.64
CA ASP A 272 -8.24 -1.05 11.38
C ASP A 272 -9.15 -0.61 10.23
N GLY A 273 -8.57 0.04 9.24
CA GLY A 273 -9.25 0.37 7.99
C GLY A 273 -8.67 -0.37 6.78
N ASP A 274 -8.18 -1.60 6.96
CA ASP A 274 -7.41 -2.35 5.96
C ASP A 274 -8.17 -2.58 4.67
N VAL A 275 -7.60 -2.11 3.55
CA VAL A 275 -8.18 -2.16 2.21
C VAL A 275 -7.13 -2.59 1.20
N LEU A 276 -7.51 -3.50 0.30
CA LEU A 276 -6.73 -3.88 -0.86
C LEU A 276 -7.56 -3.79 -2.15
N PHE A 277 -7.12 -2.95 -3.07
CA PHE A 277 -7.61 -2.95 -4.45
C PHE A 277 -6.86 -4.01 -5.26
N ALA A 278 -7.55 -4.67 -6.19
CA ALA A 278 -6.92 -5.46 -7.23
C ALA A 278 -7.32 -4.89 -8.59
N ALA A 279 -6.33 -4.66 -9.46
CA ALA A 279 -6.55 -4.17 -10.82
C ALA A 279 -5.88 -5.08 -11.85
N ALA A 280 -6.45 -5.13 -13.05
CA ALA A 280 -5.93 -5.93 -14.16
C ALA A 280 -5.84 -5.09 -15.43
N THR A 281 -4.64 -5.06 -16.05
CA THR A 281 -4.42 -4.40 -17.34
C THR A 281 -4.85 -5.27 -18.53
N CYS A 282 -5.17 -6.55 -18.30
CA CYS A 282 -5.78 -7.48 -19.25
C CYS A 282 -4.93 -7.74 -20.52
N ALA A 283 -3.61 -7.92 -20.35
CA ALA A 283 -2.69 -8.19 -21.46
C ALA A 283 -2.46 -9.69 -21.73
N LYS A 284 -2.60 -10.56 -20.71
CA LYS A 284 -2.30 -11.99 -20.81
C LYS A 284 -3.46 -12.87 -20.38
N PRO A 285 -3.88 -13.86 -21.18
CA PRO A 285 -4.88 -14.83 -20.76
C PRO A 285 -4.36 -15.68 -19.60
N ILE A 286 -5.28 -16.14 -18.74
CA ILE A 286 -4.99 -16.99 -17.59
C ILE A 286 -6.04 -18.10 -17.48
N ASP A 287 -5.61 -19.30 -17.06
CA ASP A 287 -6.56 -20.35 -16.69
C ASP A 287 -7.39 -19.91 -15.47
N PRO A 288 -8.72 -20.03 -15.53
CA PRO A 288 -9.60 -19.48 -14.51
C PRO A 288 -9.55 -20.21 -13.15
N ILE A 289 -8.94 -21.38 -13.07
CA ILE A 289 -8.85 -22.19 -11.84
C ILE A 289 -7.40 -22.32 -11.40
N VAL A 290 -6.57 -23.02 -12.16
CA VAL A 290 -5.16 -23.30 -11.78
C VAL A 290 -4.34 -22.03 -11.83
N GLY A 291 -4.44 -21.26 -12.93
CA GLY A 291 -3.72 -20.00 -13.10
C GLY A 291 -4.16 -18.95 -12.07
N MET A 292 -5.47 -18.88 -11.74
CA MET A 292 -5.96 -18.00 -10.67
C MET A 292 -5.46 -18.41 -9.28
N THR A 293 -5.31 -19.72 -9.03
CA THR A 293 -4.77 -20.21 -7.75
C THR A 293 -3.30 -19.82 -7.60
N GLU A 294 -2.49 -20.06 -8.63
CA GLU A 294 -1.08 -19.65 -8.68
C GLU A 294 -0.93 -18.13 -8.53
N LEU A 295 -1.66 -17.35 -9.34
CA LEU A 295 -1.63 -15.89 -9.29
C LEU A 295 -2.00 -15.38 -7.90
N GLY A 296 -3.02 -15.96 -7.26
CA GLY A 296 -3.44 -15.59 -5.91
C GLY A 296 -2.38 -15.87 -4.85
N MET A 297 -1.71 -17.03 -4.92
CA MET A 297 -0.61 -17.40 -4.03
C MET A 297 0.57 -16.41 -4.18
N VAL A 298 1.00 -16.16 -5.41
CA VAL A 298 2.10 -15.23 -5.70
C VAL A 298 1.73 -13.80 -5.30
N ALA A 299 0.49 -13.36 -5.56
CA ALA A 299 -0.02 -12.07 -5.17
C ALA A 299 0.03 -11.85 -3.64
N ALA A 300 -0.36 -12.84 -2.84
CA ALA A 300 -0.28 -12.75 -1.38
C ALA A 300 1.18 -12.63 -0.89
N ASN A 301 2.12 -13.33 -1.52
CA ASN A 301 3.55 -13.20 -1.20
C ASN A 301 4.09 -11.82 -1.58
N VAL A 302 3.70 -11.29 -2.75
CA VAL A 302 4.07 -9.94 -3.21
C VAL A 302 3.54 -8.87 -2.28
N VAL A 303 2.30 -9.00 -1.80
CA VAL A 303 1.72 -8.09 -0.80
C VAL A 303 2.52 -8.12 0.51
N ALA A 304 2.84 -9.31 1.03
CA ALA A 304 3.65 -9.43 2.25
C ALA A 304 5.04 -8.78 2.10
N ARG A 305 5.71 -9.01 0.96
CA ARG A 305 6.99 -8.38 0.63
C ARG A 305 6.89 -6.86 0.54
N ALA A 306 5.84 -6.34 -0.11
CA ALA A 306 5.59 -4.91 -0.22
C ALA A 306 5.42 -4.25 1.16
N ILE A 307 4.70 -4.89 2.08
CA ILE A 307 4.54 -4.43 3.46
C ILE A 307 5.90 -4.34 4.17
N ALA A 308 6.69 -5.41 4.16
CA ALA A 308 8.01 -5.42 4.80
C ALA A 308 8.96 -4.37 4.20
N ARG A 309 8.99 -4.23 2.87
CA ARG A 309 9.79 -3.21 2.18
C ARG A 309 9.36 -1.79 2.52
N GLY A 310 8.07 -1.54 2.74
CA GLY A 310 7.56 -0.22 3.16
C GLY A 310 8.13 0.21 4.49
N VAL A 311 8.10 -0.66 5.50
CA VAL A 311 8.66 -0.42 6.83
C VAL A 311 10.19 -0.38 6.79
N HIS A 312 10.83 -1.31 6.09
CA HIS A 312 12.28 -1.35 5.94
C HIS A 312 12.84 -0.10 5.26
N SER A 313 12.15 0.46 4.26
CA SER A 313 12.62 1.63 3.51
C SER A 313 12.29 2.97 4.16
N ALA A 314 11.48 2.97 5.22
CA ALA A 314 11.06 4.19 5.91
C ALA A 314 12.23 4.92 6.58
N THR A 315 12.08 6.23 6.71
CA THR A 315 12.91 7.13 7.52
C THR A 315 12.05 7.78 8.60
N ALA A 316 12.59 7.99 9.80
CA ALA A 316 11.87 8.64 10.87
C ALA A 316 11.48 10.08 10.48
N LEU A 317 10.34 10.55 11.00
CA LEU A 317 9.94 11.94 10.84
C LEU A 317 10.75 12.85 11.80
N PRO A 318 11.03 14.09 11.41
CA PRO A 318 11.88 14.99 12.21
C PRO A 318 11.11 15.69 13.35
N PHE A 319 10.21 14.96 14.03
CA PHE A 319 9.42 15.51 15.14
C PHE A 319 9.79 14.84 16.47
N PRO A 320 9.77 15.55 17.60
CA PRO A 320 9.92 14.94 18.91
C PRO A 320 8.88 13.83 19.15
N GLY A 321 9.35 12.65 19.58
CA GLY A 321 8.47 11.51 19.84
C GLY A 321 8.01 10.75 18.58
N ALA A 322 8.52 11.08 17.40
CA ALA A 322 8.24 10.31 16.19
C ALA A 322 8.73 8.86 16.34
N GLN A 323 7.98 7.93 15.74
CA GLN A 323 8.38 6.51 15.71
C GLN A 323 9.74 6.35 15.02
N PRO A 324 10.67 5.56 15.60
CA PRO A 324 11.97 5.29 14.99
C PRO A 324 11.80 4.51 13.68
N ALA A 325 12.68 4.73 12.72
CA ALA A 325 12.73 3.84 11.56
C ALA A 325 13.47 2.55 11.90
N TRP A 326 13.09 1.44 11.25
CA TRP A 326 13.76 0.16 11.40
C TRP A 326 15.28 0.26 11.14
N LYS A 327 15.66 1.03 10.12
CA LYS A 327 17.08 1.25 9.75
C LYS A 327 17.89 1.98 10.82
N ASP A 328 17.26 2.85 11.59
CA ASP A 328 17.95 3.59 12.66
C ASP A 328 18.43 2.65 13.77
N GLN A 329 17.68 1.59 14.02
CA GLN A 329 17.99 0.60 15.06
C GLN A 329 18.83 -0.57 14.53
N PHE A 330 18.59 -1.02 13.30
CA PHE A 330 19.15 -2.28 12.80
C PHE A 330 19.96 -2.14 11.50
N GLY A 331 20.05 -0.96 10.91
CA GLY A 331 20.73 -0.72 9.62
C GLY A 331 22.25 -0.80 9.63
N GLN A 332 22.89 -0.72 10.81
CA GLN A 332 24.35 -0.55 10.95
C GLN A 332 25.16 -1.85 11.16
N GLN A 333 24.61 -3.05 10.93
CA GLN A 333 25.41 -4.29 11.13
C GLN A 333 25.77 -5.00 9.83
N ARG A 334 26.76 -4.46 9.08
CA ARG A 334 27.56 -5.22 8.10
C ARG A 334 29.02 -4.78 8.00
N ASN A 335 29.62 -4.22 9.05
CA ASN A 335 31.07 -3.95 9.08
C ASN A 335 31.71 -4.49 10.35
N GLY A 336 31.72 -5.81 10.53
CA GLY A 336 32.39 -6.43 11.68
C GLY A 336 32.62 -7.92 11.48
N GLY A 337 33.37 -8.33 10.46
CA GLY A 337 33.68 -9.74 10.22
C GLY A 337 34.74 -9.97 9.14
N GLN A 338 35.82 -9.17 9.16
CA GLN A 338 37.06 -9.58 8.52
C GLN A 338 38.20 -9.17 9.45
N GLY A 339 38.80 -10.15 10.10
CA GLY A 339 40.09 -10.01 10.74
C GLY A 339 40.21 -10.79 12.04
N ALA A 340 40.64 -12.01 11.96
CA ALA A 340 41.70 -12.58 12.78
C ALA A 340 41.64 -14.13 12.80
N GLY A 341 42.69 -14.74 12.34
CA GLY A 341 43.08 -16.10 12.64
C GLY A 341 43.20 -17.03 11.47
#